data_e7eb038236305f30ab7205a3acb94fb6
#
_entry.id   e7eb038236305f30ab7205a3acb94fb6
#
_cell.length_a   1.000
_cell.length_b   1.000
_cell.length_c   1.000
_cell.angle_alpha   90.00
_cell.angle_beta   90.00
_cell.angle_gamma   90.00
#
_symmetry.space_group_name_H-M   'P 1'
#
loop_
_entity.id
_entity.type
_entity.pdbx_description
1 polymer ?
#
loop_
_entity_poly.entity_id
_entity_poly.type
_entity_poly.pdbx_seq_one_letter_code
_entity_poly.pdbx_strand_id
1 'polypeptide(L)'
;MLDKRKFYINGKWVSPSKPNDLEVINPSTEEAFATISRGSKEDTNSAVSAAKQALVTWSESSKEERVGLLEKLLDIYKKRYSEMTEAISMEMGAPMDWSRDSQTSSGQSHLEDFIVRLKEFKFDEQFSPETNNRICYEPIGVCGLITPWNW
;
A
#
# COMPACT_ATOMS: atom_id res chain seq x y z
N MET A 1 4.86 24.21 5.28
CA MET A 1 5.18 23.19 4.28
C MET A 1 5.51 21.91 5.04
N LEU A 2 4.88 20.77 4.68
CA LEU A 2 5.10 19.47 5.31
C LEU A 2 6.40 18.83 4.79
N ASP A 3 7.25 18.31 5.68
CA ASP A 3 8.44 17.54 5.29
C ASP A 3 8.08 16.03 5.21
N LYS A 4 8.03 15.49 4.00
CA LYS A 4 7.69 14.10 3.68
C LYS A 4 8.81 13.40 2.88
N ARG A 5 10.08 13.81 3.05
CA ARG A 5 11.22 13.32 2.28
C ARG A 5 11.70 11.92 2.65
N LYS A 6 11.33 11.41 3.81
CA LYS A 6 11.80 10.10 4.28
C LYS A 6 11.05 8.94 3.63
N PHE A 7 11.77 7.84 3.42
CA PHE A 7 11.23 6.55 2.98
C PHE A 7 11.02 5.61 4.15
N TYR A 8 9.99 4.79 4.10
CA TYR A 8 9.80 3.74 5.09
C TYR A 8 10.41 2.44 4.57
N ILE A 9 11.59 2.08 5.10
CA ILE A 9 12.35 0.90 4.67
C ILE A 9 12.73 0.09 5.91
N ASN A 10 12.49 -1.21 5.86
CA ASN A 10 12.83 -2.14 6.95
C ASN A 10 12.30 -1.70 8.33
N GLY A 11 11.04 -1.28 8.38
CA GLY A 11 10.38 -0.88 9.62
C GLY A 11 10.82 0.50 10.17
N LYS A 12 11.56 1.30 9.41
CA LYS A 12 12.09 2.60 9.84
C LYS A 12 11.92 3.68 8.78
N TRP A 13 11.76 4.92 9.25
CA TRP A 13 11.84 6.10 8.41
C TRP A 13 13.30 6.50 8.21
N VAL A 14 13.78 6.39 6.97
CA VAL A 14 15.17 6.67 6.59
C VAL A 14 15.25 7.87 5.65
N SER A 15 16.32 8.62 5.74
CA SER A 15 16.60 9.71 4.79
C SER A 15 17.01 9.15 3.43
N PRO A 16 16.72 9.87 2.32
CA PRO A 16 17.23 9.51 1.00
C PRO A 16 18.75 9.39 1.00
N SER A 17 19.31 8.43 0.28
CA SER A 17 20.77 8.29 0.08
C SER A 17 21.35 9.47 -0.67
N LYS A 18 20.56 10.03 -1.61
CA LYS A 18 20.86 11.26 -2.34
C LYS A 18 19.59 12.11 -2.35
N PRO A 19 19.58 13.26 -1.64
CA PRO A 19 18.44 14.17 -1.70
C PRO A 19 18.13 14.61 -3.13
N ASN A 20 16.87 14.44 -3.55
CA ASN A 20 16.36 14.89 -4.83
C ASN A 20 14.93 15.37 -4.62
N ASP A 21 14.85 16.54 -4.00
CA ASP A 21 13.61 17.07 -3.48
C ASP A 21 12.66 17.52 -4.60
N LEU A 22 11.38 17.33 -4.34
CA LEU A 22 10.27 17.74 -5.21
C LEU A 22 9.18 18.36 -4.34
N GLU A 23 8.73 19.52 -4.74
CA GLU A 23 7.57 20.15 -4.12
C GLU A 23 6.28 19.49 -4.60
N VAL A 24 5.37 19.26 -3.66
CA VAL A 24 4.02 18.79 -3.93
C VAL A 24 3.12 20.02 -3.96
N ILE A 25 2.54 20.27 -5.11
CA ILE A 25 1.70 21.43 -5.36
C ILE A 25 0.24 21.07 -5.13
N ASN A 26 -0.48 21.87 -4.36
CA ASN A 26 -1.93 21.78 -4.29
C ASN A 26 -2.52 22.42 -5.57
N PRO A 27 -3.17 21.67 -6.46
CA PRO A 27 -3.64 22.21 -7.73
C PRO A 27 -4.80 23.21 -7.58
N SER A 28 -5.47 23.24 -6.42
CA SER A 28 -6.53 24.22 -6.17
C SER A 28 -6.00 25.60 -5.80
N THR A 29 -4.81 25.69 -5.19
CA THR A 29 -4.19 26.95 -4.76
C THR A 29 -2.96 27.30 -5.59
N GLU A 30 -2.44 26.36 -6.34
CA GLU A 30 -1.18 26.44 -7.10
C GLU A 30 0.05 26.67 -6.20
N GLU A 31 -0.07 26.39 -4.90
CA GLU A 31 0.98 26.58 -3.91
C GLU A 31 1.57 25.25 -3.44
N ALA A 32 2.87 25.26 -3.15
CA ALA A 32 3.55 24.11 -2.56
C ALA A 32 3.11 23.91 -1.09
N PHE A 33 2.61 22.73 -0.74
CA PHE A 33 2.21 22.41 0.64
C PHE A 33 3.09 21.36 1.30
N ALA A 34 3.82 20.56 0.52
CA ALA A 34 4.71 19.52 1.03
C ALA A 34 6.00 19.42 0.19
N THR A 35 7.03 18.82 0.79
CA THR A 35 8.24 18.42 0.08
C THR A 35 8.44 16.92 0.25
N ILE A 36 8.64 16.20 -0.86
CA ILE A 36 9.05 14.81 -0.92
C ILE A 36 10.46 14.70 -1.51
N SER A 37 11.07 13.53 -1.46
CA SER A 37 12.29 13.25 -2.22
C SER A 37 12.05 12.11 -3.19
N ARG A 38 12.62 12.22 -4.40
CA ARG A 38 12.61 11.10 -5.35
C ARG A 38 13.66 10.09 -4.91
N GLY A 39 13.28 8.81 -4.92
CA GLY A 39 14.19 7.72 -4.57
C GLY A 39 15.28 7.52 -5.62
N SER A 40 16.50 7.25 -5.16
CA SER A 40 17.62 6.84 -6.00
C SER A 40 17.59 5.33 -6.26
N LYS A 41 18.50 4.87 -7.13
CA LYS A 41 18.73 3.44 -7.34
C LYS A 41 19.16 2.75 -6.05
N GLU A 42 19.97 3.43 -5.24
CA GLU A 42 20.46 2.93 -3.95
C GLU A 42 19.30 2.75 -2.94
N ASP A 43 18.38 3.71 -2.87
CA ASP A 43 17.18 3.63 -2.03
C ASP A 43 16.28 2.46 -2.47
N THR A 44 16.05 2.34 -3.78
CA THR A 44 15.28 1.23 -4.34
C THR A 44 15.92 -0.13 -4.03
N ASN A 45 17.24 -0.25 -4.22
CA ASN A 45 17.96 -1.48 -3.90
C ASN A 45 17.87 -1.84 -2.41
N SER A 46 17.93 -0.85 -1.53
CA SER A 46 17.78 -1.04 -0.07
C SER A 46 16.37 -1.53 0.27
N ALA A 47 15.33 -0.94 -0.33
CA ALA A 47 13.95 -1.35 -0.14
C ALA A 47 13.70 -2.78 -0.63
N VAL A 48 14.20 -3.11 -1.84
CA VAL A 48 14.07 -4.46 -2.41
C VAL A 48 14.83 -5.49 -1.57
N SER A 49 16.02 -5.15 -1.08
CA SER A 49 16.81 -6.04 -0.21
C SER A 49 16.07 -6.33 1.10
N ALA A 50 15.50 -5.30 1.74
CA ALA A 50 14.71 -5.45 2.96
C ALA A 50 13.46 -6.33 2.72
N ALA A 51 12.76 -6.11 1.61
CA ALA A 51 11.59 -6.91 1.24
C ALA A 51 11.95 -8.37 0.94
N LYS A 52 13.09 -8.64 0.30
CA LYS A 52 13.59 -10.01 0.08
C LYS A 52 13.92 -10.73 1.39
N GLN A 53 14.50 -10.02 2.36
CA GLN A 53 14.77 -10.59 3.68
C GLN A 53 13.48 -10.89 4.42
N ALA A 54 12.51 -10.00 4.39
CA ALA A 54 11.20 -10.20 5.01
C ALA A 54 10.40 -11.34 4.36
N LEU A 55 10.57 -11.57 3.07
CA LEU A 55 9.88 -12.63 2.32
C LEU A 55 10.15 -14.02 2.92
N VAL A 56 11.35 -14.27 3.45
CA VAL A 56 11.74 -15.57 4.02
C VAL A 56 10.75 -16.05 5.10
N THR A 57 10.33 -15.15 5.97
CA THR A 57 9.36 -15.48 7.03
C THR A 57 7.92 -15.15 6.63
N TRP A 58 7.73 -14.09 5.85
CA TRP A 58 6.40 -13.68 5.43
C TRP A 58 5.73 -14.67 4.48
N SER A 59 6.50 -15.35 3.62
CA SER A 59 5.98 -16.40 2.74
C SER A 59 5.34 -17.56 3.48
N GLU A 60 5.81 -17.84 4.71
CA GLU A 60 5.30 -18.90 5.57
C GLU A 60 4.10 -18.47 6.45
N SER A 61 3.69 -17.19 6.37
CA SER A 61 2.57 -16.69 7.18
C SER A 61 1.26 -17.39 6.80
N SER A 62 0.45 -17.70 7.81
CA SER A 62 -0.86 -18.31 7.59
C SER A 62 -1.85 -17.33 6.93
N LYS A 63 -2.93 -17.87 6.37
CA LYS A 63 -4.02 -17.06 5.86
C LYS A 63 -4.65 -16.19 6.96
N GLU A 64 -4.80 -16.76 8.14
CA GLU A 64 -5.37 -16.13 9.33
C GLU A 64 -4.53 -14.92 9.79
N GLU A 65 -3.20 -15.06 9.81
CA GLU A 65 -2.28 -13.96 10.12
C GLU A 65 -2.41 -12.82 9.12
N ARG A 66 -2.48 -13.13 7.82
CA ARG A 66 -2.66 -12.13 6.76
C ARG A 66 -4.01 -11.41 6.87
N VAL A 67 -5.09 -12.17 7.11
CA VAL A 67 -6.43 -11.61 7.36
C VAL A 67 -6.40 -10.69 8.57
N GLY A 68 -5.82 -11.12 9.70
CA GLY A 68 -5.75 -10.31 10.92
C GLY A 68 -4.96 -8.99 10.72
N LEU A 69 -3.94 -8.99 9.88
CA LEU A 69 -3.22 -7.75 9.54
C LEU A 69 -4.04 -6.81 8.67
N LEU A 70 -4.79 -7.35 7.70
CA LEU A 70 -5.68 -6.54 6.85
C LEU A 70 -6.85 -5.96 7.64
N GLU A 71 -7.41 -6.71 8.59
CA GLU A 71 -8.45 -6.21 9.50
C GLU A 71 -7.92 -5.05 10.36
N LYS A 72 -6.71 -5.17 10.92
CA LYS A 72 -6.06 -4.06 11.63
C LYS A 72 -5.81 -2.86 10.73
N LEU A 73 -5.39 -3.08 9.49
CA LEU A 73 -5.21 -2.00 8.50
C LEU A 73 -6.53 -1.29 8.23
N LEU A 74 -7.61 -2.04 8.03
CA LEU A 74 -8.96 -1.49 7.82
C LEU A 74 -9.42 -0.65 9.01
N ASP A 75 -9.20 -1.13 10.24
CA ASP A 75 -9.54 -0.38 11.46
C ASP A 75 -8.77 0.94 11.55
N ILE A 76 -7.47 0.93 11.22
CA ILE A 76 -6.66 2.15 11.19
C ILE A 76 -7.12 3.08 10.07
N TYR A 77 -7.43 2.53 8.89
CA TYR A 77 -7.94 3.30 7.75
C TYR A 77 -9.22 4.05 8.14
N LYS A 78 -10.19 3.35 8.77
CA LYS A 78 -11.44 3.95 9.26
C LYS A 78 -11.21 5.05 10.29
N LYS A 79 -10.28 4.84 11.23
CA LYS A 79 -9.92 5.86 12.24
C LYS A 79 -9.27 7.10 11.64
N ARG A 80 -8.51 6.93 10.56
CA ARG A 80 -7.78 7.99 9.85
C ARG A 80 -8.46 8.43 8.55
N TYR A 81 -9.75 8.11 8.40
CA TYR A 81 -10.51 8.37 7.18
C TYR A 81 -10.47 9.85 6.75
N SER A 82 -10.66 10.77 7.70
CA SER A 82 -10.62 12.22 7.43
C SER A 82 -9.23 12.67 6.96
N GLU A 83 -8.15 12.16 7.59
CA GLU A 83 -6.78 12.48 7.19
C GLU A 83 -6.49 12.03 5.75
N MET A 84 -7.00 10.85 5.36
CA MET A 84 -6.87 10.36 3.99
C MET A 84 -7.65 11.23 3.01
N THR A 85 -8.87 11.62 3.37
CA THR A 85 -9.72 12.51 2.56
C THR A 85 -9.04 13.86 2.31
N GLU A 86 -8.49 14.47 3.35
CA GLU A 86 -7.78 15.74 3.27
C GLU A 86 -6.53 15.62 2.37
N ALA A 87 -5.74 14.56 2.56
CA ALA A 87 -4.54 14.33 1.75
C ALA A 87 -4.88 14.19 0.27
N ILE A 88 -5.91 13.40 -0.08
CA ILE A 88 -6.38 13.24 -1.46
C ILE A 88 -6.82 14.58 -2.05
N SER A 89 -7.64 15.35 -1.31
CA SER A 89 -8.11 16.65 -1.76
C SER A 89 -6.95 17.63 -2.00
N MET A 90 -5.96 17.66 -1.12
CA MET A 90 -4.80 18.54 -1.25
C MET A 90 -3.87 18.13 -2.40
N GLU A 91 -3.68 16.84 -2.65
CA GLU A 91 -2.77 16.34 -3.68
C GLU A 91 -3.40 16.37 -5.08
N MET A 92 -4.69 16.10 -5.18
CA MET A 92 -5.39 16.01 -6.47
C MET A 92 -6.24 17.24 -6.80
N GLY A 93 -6.52 18.11 -5.82
CA GLY A 93 -7.44 19.22 -5.99
C GLY A 93 -8.91 18.80 -6.12
N ALA A 94 -9.24 17.58 -5.78
CA ALA A 94 -10.62 17.10 -5.81
C ALA A 94 -11.46 17.79 -4.70
N PRO A 95 -12.76 18.10 -4.95
CA PRO A 95 -13.65 18.60 -3.90
C PRO A 95 -13.68 17.64 -2.69
N MET A 96 -13.76 18.20 -1.48
CA MET A 96 -13.68 17.43 -0.23
C MET A 96 -14.76 16.35 -0.10
N ASP A 97 -15.98 16.64 -0.53
CA ASP A 97 -17.09 15.68 -0.52
C ASP A 97 -16.81 14.53 -1.52
N TRP A 98 -16.32 14.84 -2.72
CA TRP A 98 -15.93 13.81 -3.69
C TRP A 98 -14.76 12.95 -3.16
N SER A 99 -13.73 13.59 -2.60
CA SER A 99 -12.60 12.88 -1.99
C SER A 99 -13.06 11.94 -0.87
N ARG A 100 -14.02 12.38 -0.04
CA ARG A 100 -14.57 11.58 1.05
C ARG A 100 -15.45 10.43 0.54
N ASP A 101 -16.44 10.76 -0.28
CA ASP A 101 -17.55 9.85 -0.60
C ASP A 101 -17.25 8.91 -1.77
N SER A 102 -16.22 9.24 -2.57
CA SER A 102 -15.83 8.44 -3.72
C SER A 102 -14.41 7.88 -3.56
N GLN A 103 -13.40 8.71 -3.41
CA GLN A 103 -12.00 8.27 -3.47
C GLN A 103 -11.56 7.55 -2.18
N THR A 104 -11.79 8.16 -1.02
CA THR A 104 -11.46 7.52 0.27
C THR A 104 -12.34 6.30 0.52
N SER A 105 -13.62 6.36 0.18
CA SER A 105 -14.54 5.22 0.34
C SER A 105 -14.16 4.03 -0.53
N SER A 106 -13.61 4.25 -1.72
CA SER A 106 -13.12 3.16 -2.59
C SER A 106 -12.01 2.36 -1.93
N GLY A 107 -11.04 3.02 -1.29
CA GLY A 107 -9.96 2.34 -0.56
C GLY A 107 -10.50 1.46 0.58
N GLN A 108 -11.47 1.97 1.34
CA GLN A 108 -12.14 1.19 2.39
C GLN A 108 -12.87 -0.02 1.81
N SER A 109 -13.70 0.19 0.80
CA SER A 109 -14.51 -0.88 0.19
C SER A 109 -13.65 -1.98 -0.41
N HIS A 110 -12.54 -1.63 -1.06
CA HIS A 110 -11.60 -2.61 -1.60
C HIS A 110 -10.94 -3.44 -0.50
N LEU A 111 -10.56 -2.84 0.62
CA LEU A 111 -10.02 -3.57 1.77
C LEU A 111 -11.05 -4.52 2.36
N GLU A 112 -12.30 -4.07 2.52
CA GLU A 112 -13.40 -4.90 3.05
C GLU A 112 -13.69 -6.10 2.14
N ASP A 113 -13.82 -5.88 0.83
CA ASP A 113 -14.06 -6.96 -0.14
C ASP A 113 -12.87 -7.94 -0.20
N PHE A 114 -11.65 -7.42 -0.20
CA PHE A 114 -10.44 -8.26 -0.24
C PHE A 114 -10.32 -9.16 1.00
N ILE A 115 -10.66 -8.65 2.19
CA ILE A 115 -10.67 -9.45 3.44
C ILE A 115 -11.67 -10.60 3.32
N VAL A 116 -12.89 -10.32 2.84
CA VAL A 116 -13.93 -11.36 2.65
C VAL A 116 -13.44 -12.44 1.69
N ARG A 117 -12.91 -12.04 0.53
CA ARG A 117 -12.41 -13.00 -0.46
C ARG A 117 -11.21 -13.79 0.04
N LEU A 118 -10.28 -13.15 0.77
CA LEU A 118 -9.13 -13.86 1.33
C LEU A 118 -9.54 -14.93 2.34
N LYS A 119 -10.56 -14.68 3.16
CA LYS A 119 -11.09 -15.68 4.11
C LYS A 119 -11.59 -16.93 3.40
N GLU A 120 -12.20 -16.77 2.24
CA GLU A 120 -12.76 -17.87 1.44
C GLU A 120 -11.71 -18.53 0.53
N PHE A 121 -10.61 -17.82 0.21
CA PHE A 121 -9.63 -18.27 -0.77
C PHE A 121 -8.92 -19.54 -0.31
N LYS A 122 -8.79 -20.50 -1.22
CA LYS A 122 -8.05 -21.77 -1.01
C LYS A 122 -6.71 -21.67 -1.69
N PHE A 123 -5.63 -21.66 -0.89
CA PHE A 123 -4.26 -21.66 -1.41
C PHE A 123 -3.80 -23.03 -1.89
N ASP A 124 -4.49 -24.07 -1.47
CA ASP A 124 -4.23 -25.46 -1.85
C ASP A 124 -5.56 -26.18 -2.00
N GLU A 125 -5.85 -26.65 -3.21
CA GLU A 125 -7.09 -27.37 -3.51
C GLU A 125 -6.85 -28.52 -4.49
N GLN A 126 -7.71 -29.52 -4.41
CA GLN A 126 -7.70 -30.63 -5.36
C GLN A 126 -8.20 -30.14 -6.71
N PHE A 127 -7.44 -30.44 -7.78
CA PHE A 127 -7.80 -30.03 -9.15
C PHE A 127 -9.11 -30.68 -9.64
N SER A 128 -9.27 -31.98 -9.34
CA SER A 128 -10.46 -32.77 -9.70
C SER A 128 -10.62 -33.92 -8.71
N PRO A 129 -11.85 -34.33 -8.38
CA PRO A 129 -12.09 -35.50 -7.54
C PRO A 129 -11.52 -36.81 -8.07
N GLU A 130 -11.34 -36.93 -9.39
CA GLU A 130 -10.86 -38.13 -10.05
C GLU A 130 -9.32 -38.23 -10.10
N THR A 131 -8.61 -37.19 -9.67
CA THR A 131 -7.14 -37.15 -9.73
C THR A 131 -6.53 -36.76 -8.39
N ASN A 132 -5.26 -37.14 -8.20
CA ASN A 132 -4.46 -36.66 -7.06
C ASN A 132 -3.75 -35.32 -7.35
N ASN A 133 -4.08 -34.65 -8.47
CA ASN A 133 -3.48 -33.37 -8.83
C ASN A 133 -4.02 -32.27 -7.92
N ARG A 134 -3.14 -31.37 -7.54
CA ARG A 134 -3.47 -30.23 -6.67
C ARG A 134 -3.08 -28.90 -7.36
N ILE A 135 -3.83 -27.86 -7.06
CA ILE A 135 -3.50 -26.49 -7.40
C ILE A 135 -2.97 -25.84 -6.12
N CYS A 136 -1.70 -25.45 -6.14
CA CYS A 136 -1.06 -24.77 -5.03
C CYS A 136 -0.66 -23.37 -5.45
N TYR A 137 -1.13 -22.36 -4.69
CA TYR A 137 -0.78 -20.95 -4.92
C TYR A 137 0.35 -20.54 -3.98
N GLU A 138 1.48 -20.18 -4.58
CA GLU A 138 2.70 -19.78 -3.86
C GLU A 138 3.04 -18.31 -4.14
N PRO A 139 3.76 -17.63 -3.21
CA PRO A 139 4.22 -16.27 -3.44
C PRO A 139 5.15 -16.20 -4.66
N ILE A 140 4.88 -15.26 -5.57
CA ILE A 140 5.77 -15.02 -6.73
C ILE A 140 7.09 -14.37 -6.32
N GLY A 141 7.13 -13.71 -5.17
CA GLY A 141 8.30 -13.00 -4.64
C GLY A 141 8.01 -11.53 -4.31
N VAL A 142 9.06 -10.73 -4.34
CA VAL A 142 8.95 -9.28 -4.12
C VAL A 142 8.46 -8.60 -5.37
N CYS A 143 7.40 -7.81 -5.26
CA CYS A 143 6.77 -7.07 -6.34
C CYS A 143 6.96 -5.56 -6.17
N GLY A 144 7.20 -4.86 -7.27
CA GLY A 144 7.11 -3.41 -7.33
C GLY A 144 5.69 -2.98 -7.68
N LEU A 145 5.04 -2.23 -6.80
CA LEU A 145 3.69 -1.73 -7.02
C LEU A 145 3.77 -0.28 -7.53
N ILE A 146 3.51 -0.10 -8.82
CA ILE A 146 3.52 1.22 -9.47
C ILE A 146 2.07 1.60 -9.74
N THR A 147 1.52 2.41 -8.84
CA THR A 147 0.12 2.84 -8.92
C THR A 147 -0.02 4.12 -9.74
N PRO A 148 -1.11 4.29 -10.51
CA PRO A 148 -1.42 5.56 -11.14
C PRO A 148 -1.81 6.59 -10.06
N TRP A 149 -1.55 7.86 -10.36
CA TRP A 149 -1.86 8.97 -9.44
C TRP A 149 -3.31 9.44 -9.50
N ASN A 150 -4.06 9.01 -10.48
CA ASN A 150 -5.31 9.64 -10.91
C ASN A 150 -6.59 9.02 -10.33
N TRP A 151 -6.48 8.15 -9.33
CA TRP A 151 -7.65 7.57 -8.67
C TRP A 151 -7.32 6.98 -7.33
#